data_7a6add1547eadbe73b4d1b8433d2c145
#
_entry.id   7a6add1547eadbe73b4d1b8433d2c145
#
_cell.length_a   1.000
_cell.length_b   1.000
_cell.length_c   1.000
_cell.angle_alpha   90.00
_cell.angle_beta   90.00
_cell.angle_gamma   90.00
#
_symmetry.space_group_name_H-M   'P 1'
#
loop_
_entity.id
_entity.type
_entity.pdbx_description
1 polymer ?
#
loop_
_entity_poly.entity_id
_entity_poly.type
_entity_poly.pdbx_seq_one_letter_code
_entity_poly.pdbx_strand_id
1 'polypeptide(L)'
;MPCWHLYGMNREVDIEIGLLTEYVVEVSSGKIFKTEVRAASIKLLNCIHKKNGWKFNWKKEEKEINRLVYKLVLKSNKAILLGLMSIETREDHVHIHLVEKIPNEFGMSKKYEGIGGNLFAFACKYSQEIGFDGAVAFYAKTDLIHHYSVTLGASLIKNQKMFIHSKQAYILINKYFKDEEK
;
A
#
# COMPACT_ATOMS: atom_id res chain seq x y z
N MET A 1 -23.96 -2.07 -30.05
CA MET A 1 -23.56 -0.88 -29.29
C MET A 1 -22.45 -1.24 -28.33
N PRO A 2 -21.27 -0.68 -28.46
CA PRO A 2 -20.20 -0.98 -27.50
C PRO A 2 -20.46 -0.21 -26.21
N CYS A 3 -20.50 -0.90 -25.09
CA CYS A 3 -20.58 -0.30 -23.75
C CYS A 3 -19.26 0.37 -23.37
N TRP A 4 -19.06 1.61 -23.79
CA TRP A 4 -17.87 2.41 -23.48
C TRP A 4 -18.04 3.28 -22.22
N HIS A 5 -18.91 2.93 -21.29
CA HIS A 5 -19.19 3.78 -20.13
C HIS A 5 -19.12 3.02 -18.82
N LEU A 6 -17.94 2.54 -18.44
CA LEU A 6 -17.57 2.33 -17.05
C LEU A 6 -16.04 2.38 -16.91
N TYR A 7 -15.43 3.45 -17.39
CA TYR A 7 -14.15 3.85 -16.82
C TYR A 7 -14.45 4.27 -15.38
N GLY A 8 -14.29 3.31 -14.48
CA GLY A 8 -14.32 3.59 -13.06
C GLY A 8 -13.39 4.76 -12.78
N MET A 9 -13.87 5.76 -12.05
CA MET A 9 -13.07 6.88 -11.59
C MET A 9 -11.77 6.29 -11.01
N ASN A 10 -10.63 6.71 -11.54
CA ASN A 10 -9.33 6.31 -11.00
C ASN A 10 -9.32 6.72 -9.52
N ARG A 11 -9.28 5.72 -8.64
CA ARG A 11 -9.22 5.98 -7.22
C ARG A 11 -7.83 6.50 -6.88
N GLU A 12 -7.81 7.56 -6.10
CA GLU A 12 -6.59 8.22 -5.69
C GLU A 12 -6.06 7.60 -4.41
N VAL A 13 -4.76 7.37 -4.37
CA VAL A 13 -4.07 7.01 -3.14
C VAL A 13 -3.93 8.27 -2.28
N ASP A 14 -4.44 8.22 -1.07
CA ASP A 14 -4.51 9.30 -0.09
C ASP A 14 -3.94 8.84 1.26
N ILE A 15 -2.68 8.43 1.26
CA ILE A 15 -1.99 7.97 2.46
C ILE A 15 -0.65 8.69 2.60
N GLU A 16 -0.39 9.34 3.73
CA GLU A 16 0.92 9.88 4.03
C GLU A 16 1.90 8.74 4.34
N ILE A 17 3.02 8.78 3.64
CA ILE A 17 4.17 7.94 3.96
C ILE A 17 4.92 8.66 5.08
N GLY A 18 4.88 8.15 6.28
CA GLY A 18 5.69 8.65 7.37
C GLY A 18 7.18 8.47 7.13
N LEU A 19 7.98 8.48 8.19
CA LEU A 19 9.40 8.12 8.09
C LEU A 19 9.53 6.74 7.44
N LEU A 20 10.39 6.64 6.44
CA LEU A 20 10.76 5.37 5.84
C LEU A 20 11.65 4.62 6.84
N THR A 21 11.02 3.88 7.75
CA THR A 21 11.71 3.06 8.75
C THR A 21 11.65 1.60 8.36
N GLU A 22 12.67 0.82 8.74
CA GLU A 22 12.55 -0.62 8.68
C GLU A 22 11.32 -1.06 9.48
N TYR A 23 10.41 -1.82 8.83
CA TYR A 23 9.17 -2.27 9.47
C TYR A 23 8.28 -1.12 9.97
N VAL A 24 7.66 -1.26 11.14
CA VAL A 24 6.88 -0.20 11.78
C VAL A 24 7.48 0.15 13.14
N VAL A 25 7.38 1.43 13.49
CA VAL A 25 7.85 1.96 14.78
C VAL A 25 6.67 2.35 15.64
N GLU A 26 6.61 1.86 16.87
CA GLU A 26 5.63 2.33 17.84
C GLU A 26 6.02 3.73 18.32
N VAL A 27 5.13 4.69 18.12
CA VAL A 27 5.41 6.12 18.37
C VAL A 27 5.75 6.41 19.83
N SER A 28 5.06 5.75 20.76
CA SER A 28 5.21 5.99 22.20
C SER A 28 6.54 5.51 22.78
N SER A 29 7.08 4.41 22.26
CA SER A 29 8.28 3.75 22.80
C SER A 29 9.50 3.82 21.90
N GLY A 30 9.31 4.17 20.61
CA GLY A 30 10.36 4.06 19.59
C GLY A 30 10.72 2.62 19.22
N LYS A 31 9.97 1.62 19.74
CA LYS A 31 10.26 0.21 19.50
C LYS A 31 9.88 -0.18 18.07
N ILE A 32 10.78 -0.91 17.42
CA ILE A 32 10.59 -1.45 16.06
C ILE A 32 9.88 -2.80 16.14
N PHE A 33 8.83 -2.96 15.34
CA PHE A 33 8.08 -4.21 15.20
C PHE A 33 8.18 -4.71 13.76
N LYS A 34 8.63 -5.95 13.60
CA LYS A 34 8.62 -6.62 12.30
C LYS A 34 7.19 -6.83 11.81
N THR A 35 7.00 -6.61 10.52
CA THR A 35 5.72 -6.76 9.85
C THR A 35 5.73 -7.93 8.89
N GLU A 36 4.53 -8.36 8.50
CA GLU A 36 4.32 -9.39 7.48
C GLU A 36 3.13 -8.97 6.62
N VAL A 37 3.27 -9.08 5.31
CA VAL A 37 2.16 -8.88 4.37
C VAL A 37 1.58 -10.23 3.99
N ARG A 38 0.27 -10.35 4.04
CA ARG A 38 -0.49 -11.57 3.71
C ARG A 38 -1.70 -11.26 2.86
N ALA A 39 -2.15 -12.22 2.06
CA ALA A 39 -3.45 -12.12 1.41
C ALA A 39 -4.56 -11.91 2.46
N ALA A 40 -5.46 -10.96 2.22
CA ALA A 40 -6.60 -10.73 3.08
C ALA A 40 -7.66 -11.79 2.84
N SER A 41 -8.18 -12.37 3.93
CA SER A 41 -9.27 -13.35 3.81
C SER A 41 -10.63 -12.66 3.66
N ILE A 42 -11.56 -13.30 2.95
CA ILE A 42 -12.95 -12.83 2.83
C ILE A 42 -13.58 -12.65 4.21
N LYS A 43 -13.27 -13.54 5.16
CA LYS A 43 -13.75 -13.44 6.56
C LYS A 43 -13.31 -12.12 7.20
N LEU A 44 -12.05 -11.71 7.03
CA LEU A 44 -11.55 -10.43 7.53
C LEU A 44 -12.29 -9.27 6.85
N LEU A 45 -12.36 -9.28 5.53
CA LEU A 45 -12.95 -8.19 4.74
C LEU A 45 -14.45 -8.00 5.04
N ASN A 46 -15.15 -9.08 5.41
CA ASN A 46 -16.53 -9.00 5.87
C ASN A 46 -16.70 -8.26 7.22
N CYS A 47 -15.63 -8.15 8.01
CA CYS A 47 -15.65 -7.42 9.29
C CYS A 47 -15.22 -5.95 9.13
N ILE A 48 -14.75 -5.56 7.96
CA ILE A 48 -14.24 -4.21 7.68
C ILE A 48 -15.34 -3.36 7.09
N HIS A 49 -15.80 -2.37 7.86
CA HIS A 49 -16.93 -1.53 7.51
C HIS A 49 -16.65 -0.03 7.75
N LYS A 50 -17.31 0.82 6.97
CA LYS A 50 -17.27 2.28 7.17
C LYS A 50 -17.70 2.70 8.58
N LYS A 51 -18.67 2.00 9.20
CA LYS A 51 -19.09 2.24 10.58
C LYS A 51 -17.96 2.06 11.62
N ASN A 52 -16.92 1.32 11.28
CA ASN A 52 -15.74 1.09 12.12
C ASN A 52 -14.57 2.04 11.77
N GLY A 53 -14.83 3.10 11.01
CA GLY A 53 -13.86 4.12 10.64
C GLY A 53 -13.12 3.90 9.32
N TRP A 54 -13.33 2.78 8.64
CA TRP A 54 -12.72 2.52 7.33
C TRP A 54 -13.36 3.39 6.24
N LYS A 55 -12.55 3.98 5.38
CA LYS A 55 -13.00 4.85 4.29
C LYS A 55 -13.55 4.06 3.11
N PHE A 56 -12.91 2.93 2.77
CA PHE A 56 -13.21 2.15 1.57
C PHE A 56 -14.03 0.91 1.87
N ASN A 57 -14.75 0.43 0.85
CA ASN A 57 -15.48 -0.84 0.91
C ASN A 57 -14.58 -1.97 0.41
N TRP A 58 -13.79 -2.52 1.30
CA TRP A 58 -12.82 -3.57 1.02
C TRP A 58 -13.45 -4.89 0.57
N LYS A 59 -14.67 -5.19 1.01
CA LYS A 59 -15.44 -6.35 0.53
C LYS A 59 -15.82 -6.20 -0.94
N LYS A 60 -16.13 -4.97 -1.40
CA LYS A 60 -16.40 -4.69 -2.81
C LYS A 60 -15.09 -4.75 -3.61
N GLU A 61 -14.02 -4.21 -3.08
CA GLU A 61 -12.71 -4.19 -3.74
C GLU A 61 -12.19 -5.60 -4.04
N GLU A 62 -12.34 -6.53 -3.11
CA GLU A 62 -11.92 -7.94 -3.31
C GLU A 62 -12.68 -8.65 -4.44
N LYS A 63 -13.92 -8.22 -4.73
CA LYS A 63 -14.74 -8.78 -5.81
C LYS A 63 -14.46 -8.19 -7.19
N GLU A 64 -13.72 -7.11 -7.26
CA GLU A 64 -13.35 -6.50 -8.54
C GLU A 64 -12.41 -7.44 -9.32
N ILE A 65 -12.59 -7.49 -10.63
CA ILE A 65 -11.79 -8.35 -11.50
C ILE A 65 -10.31 -7.96 -11.41
N ASN A 66 -9.45 -8.97 -11.31
CA ASN A 66 -7.98 -8.82 -11.24
C ASN A 66 -7.47 -8.06 -10.01
N ARG A 67 -8.28 -7.91 -8.96
CA ARG A 67 -7.83 -7.32 -7.69
C ARG A 67 -7.27 -8.38 -6.75
N LEU A 68 -6.13 -8.06 -6.17
CA LEU A 68 -5.52 -8.81 -5.07
C LEU A 68 -5.49 -7.91 -3.84
N VAL A 69 -6.14 -8.33 -2.78
CA VAL A 69 -6.18 -7.57 -1.52
C VAL A 69 -5.23 -8.19 -0.51
N TYR A 70 -4.32 -7.37 0.00
CA TYR A 70 -3.34 -7.74 1.00
C TYR A 70 -3.56 -6.99 2.30
N LYS A 71 -3.19 -7.60 3.40
CA LYS A 71 -3.15 -7.02 4.74
C LYS A 71 -1.72 -6.95 5.27
N LEU A 72 -1.39 -5.84 5.92
CA LEU A 72 -0.17 -5.70 6.72
C LEU A 72 -0.50 -5.99 8.18
N VAL A 73 0.26 -6.87 8.80
CA VAL A 73 0.10 -7.28 10.21
C VAL A 73 1.44 -7.26 10.94
N LEU A 74 1.40 -7.23 12.27
CA LEU A 74 2.61 -7.48 13.05
C LEU A 74 3.04 -8.95 12.93
N LYS A 75 4.33 -9.20 12.69
CA LYS A 75 4.87 -10.57 12.59
C LYS A 75 4.74 -11.32 13.92
N SER A 76 4.92 -10.62 15.03
CA SER A 76 4.79 -11.16 16.40
C SER A 76 3.35 -11.48 16.82
N ASN A 77 2.36 -10.77 16.23
CA ASN A 77 0.95 -10.99 16.50
C ASN A 77 0.11 -10.68 15.25
N LYS A 78 -0.18 -11.72 14.47
CA LYS A 78 -0.90 -11.62 13.19
C LYS A 78 -2.37 -11.20 13.31
N ALA A 79 -2.90 -11.11 14.53
CA ALA A 79 -4.22 -10.56 14.79
C ALA A 79 -4.23 -9.02 14.76
N ILE A 80 -3.06 -8.38 14.90
CA ILE A 80 -2.93 -6.93 14.83
C ILE A 80 -2.83 -6.50 13.37
N LEU A 81 -3.94 -6.02 12.84
CA LEU A 81 -4.02 -5.45 11.49
C LEU A 81 -3.49 -4.01 11.52
N LEU A 82 -2.62 -3.66 10.59
CA LEU A 82 -2.03 -2.33 10.46
C LEU A 82 -2.56 -1.55 9.25
N GLY A 83 -2.89 -2.26 8.18
CA GLY A 83 -3.40 -1.64 6.96
C GLY A 83 -3.77 -2.67 5.89
N LEU A 84 -4.39 -2.16 4.84
CA LEU A 84 -4.83 -2.92 3.68
C LEU A 84 -4.37 -2.28 2.39
N MET A 85 -4.14 -3.09 1.37
CA MET A 85 -3.77 -2.65 0.04
C MET A 85 -4.44 -3.51 -1.02
N SER A 86 -4.93 -2.88 -2.09
CA SER A 86 -5.42 -3.54 -3.29
C SER A 86 -4.50 -3.25 -4.46
N ILE A 87 -4.06 -4.30 -5.13
CA ILE A 87 -3.20 -4.23 -6.31
C ILE A 87 -3.79 -5.01 -7.49
N GLU A 88 -3.33 -4.67 -8.67
CA GLU A 88 -3.60 -5.36 -9.93
C GLU A 88 -2.30 -5.56 -10.69
N THR A 89 -2.06 -6.77 -11.17
CA THR A 89 -0.97 -7.05 -12.10
C THR A 89 -1.39 -6.60 -13.49
N ARG A 90 -0.61 -5.71 -14.10
CA ARG A 90 -0.78 -5.24 -15.48
C ARG A 90 0.32 -5.82 -16.36
N GLU A 91 0.42 -5.38 -17.61
CA GLU A 91 1.33 -5.97 -18.61
C GLU A 91 2.81 -5.86 -18.21
N ASP A 92 3.20 -4.73 -17.60
CA ASP A 92 4.60 -4.37 -17.33
C ASP A 92 4.84 -3.76 -15.93
N HIS A 93 3.80 -3.70 -15.11
CA HIS A 93 3.90 -3.14 -13.75
C HIS A 93 2.77 -3.64 -12.84
N VAL A 94 2.93 -3.42 -11.57
CA VAL A 94 1.85 -3.58 -10.57
C VAL A 94 1.16 -2.23 -10.37
N HIS A 95 -0.16 -2.21 -10.44
CA HIS A 95 -0.96 -1.01 -10.17
C HIS A 95 -1.58 -1.07 -8.79
N ILE A 96 -1.31 -0.07 -7.95
CA ILE A 96 -1.96 0.08 -6.65
C ILE A 96 -3.26 0.85 -6.84
N HIS A 97 -4.38 0.25 -6.42
CA HIS A 97 -5.71 0.88 -6.49
C HIS A 97 -6.10 1.57 -5.20
N LEU A 98 -5.91 0.90 -4.09
CA LEU A 98 -6.25 1.40 -2.76
C LEU A 98 -5.15 1.05 -1.76
N VAL A 99 -4.90 1.99 -0.87
CA VAL A 99 -4.10 1.79 0.34
C VAL A 99 -4.82 2.47 1.49
N GLU A 100 -4.97 1.77 2.61
CA GLU A 100 -5.59 2.34 3.81
C GLU A 100 -4.91 1.83 5.07
N LYS A 101 -4.60 2.74 5.99
CA LYS A 101 -4.17 2.40 7.35
C LYS A 101 -5.37 2.05 8.20
N ILE A 102 -5.14 1.24 9.23
CA ILE A 102 -6.17 0.99 10.25
C ILE A 102 -6.74 2.32 10.77
N PRO A 103 -8.08 2.44 10.95
CA PRO A 103 -8.69 3.60 11.58
C PRO A 103 -8.06 3.90 12.94
N ASN A 104 -8.03 5.16 13.33
CA ASN A 104 -7.37 5.70 14.51
C ASN A 104 -5.83 5.76 14.48
N GLU A 105 -5.21 5.49 13.33
CA GLU A 105 -3.79 5.74 13.10
C GLU A 105 -3.55 7.15 12.51
N PHE A 106 -4.28 8.16 13.01
CA PHE A 106 -4.19 9.54 12.57
C PHE A 106 -3.88 10.51 13.72
N GLY A 107 -3.04 11.51 13.44
CA GLY A 107 -2.74 12.58 14.37
C GLY A 107 -2.14 12.07 15.68
N MET A 108 -2.61 12.64 16.82
CA MET A 108 -2.10 12.30 18.16
C MET A 108 -2.44 10.86 18.61
N SER A 109 -3.40 10.19 17.97
CA SER A 109 -3.74 8.79 18.24
C SER A 109 -2.93 7.79 17.43
N LYS A 110 -2.01 8.25 16.57
CA LYS A 110 -1.15 7.43 15.75
C LYS A 110 -0.25 6.54 16.61
N LYS A 111 -0.47 5.25 16.56
CA LYS A 111 0.31 4.28 17.32
C LYS A 111 1.58 3.83 16.61
N TYR A 112 1.51 3.64 15.31
CA TYR A 112 2.62 3.14 14.49
C TYR A 112 2.97 4.07 13.34
N GLU A 113 4.26 4.21 13.05
CA GLU A 113 4.79 4.84 11.84
C GLU A 113 5.34 3.79 10.87
N GLY A 114 5.41 4.15 9.57
CA GLY A 114 5.98 3.28 8.54
C GLY A 114 4.98 2.34 7.85
N ILE A 115 3.69 2.34 8.21
CA ILE A 115 2.67 1.47 7.61
C ILE A 115 2.59 1.68 6.09
N GLY A 116 2.48 2.93 5.65
CA GLY A 116 2.38 3.26 4.22
C GLY A 116 3.62 2.83 3.44
N GLY A 117 4.79 3.14 3.95
CA GLY A 117 6.06 2.75 3.34
C GLY A 117 6.23 1.24 3.18
N ASN A 118 5.83 0.46 4.21
CA ASN A 118 5.81 -1.00 4.14
C ASN A 118 4.92 -1.53 3.00
N LEU A 119 3.71 -0.98 2.86
CA LEU A 119 2.77 -1.41 1.82
C LEU A 119 3.29 -1.10 0.42
N PHE A 120 3.86 0.10 0.21
CA PHE A 120 4.48 0.44 -1.08
C PHE A 120 5.72 -0.41 -1.39
N ALA A 121 6.58 -0.66 -0.39
CA ALA A 121 7.74 -1.53 -0.56
C ALA A 121 7.32 -2.97 -0.90
N PHE A 122 6.25 -3.48 -0.28
CA PHE A 122 5.67 -4.77 -0.64
C PHE A 122 5.19 -4.81 -2.09
N ALA A 123 4.47 -3.78 -2.57
CA ALA A 123 4.04 -3.72 -3.96
C ALA A 123 5.23 -3.76 -4.93
N CYS A 124 6.32 -3.05 -4.62
CA CYS A 124 7.56 -3.11 -5.38
C CYS A 124 8.20 -4.52 -5.36
N LYS A 125 8.26 -5.15 -4.18
CA LYS A 125 8.79 -6.51 -4.03
C LYS A 125 7.96 -7.53 -4.82
N TYR A 126 6.64 -7.46 -4.70
CA TYR A 126 5.72 -8.29 -5.47
C TYR A 126 5.92 -8.11 -6.98
N SER A 127 6.03 -6.86 -7.45
CA SER A 127 6.32 -6.54 -8.85
C SER A 127 7.65 -7.12 -9.32
N GLN A 128 8.69 -7.09 -8.48
CA GLN A 128 9.99 -7.70 -8.76
C GLN A 128 9.90 -9.23 -8.87
N GLU A 129 9.19 -9.88 -7.94
CA GLU A 129 9.02 -11.33 -7.89
C GLU A 129 8.27 -11.89 -9.11
N ILE A 130 7.34 -11.11 -9.69
CA ILE A 130 6.60 -11.51 -10.90
C ILE A 130 7.29 -11.06 -12.21
N GLY A 131 8.51 -10.51 -12.13
CA GLY A 131 9.34 -10.19 -13.29
C GLY A 131 9.20 -8.80 -13.88
N PHE A 132 8.63 -7.84 -13.14
CA PHE A 132 8.47 -6.45 -13.58
C PHE A 132 9.50 -5.48 -12.95
N ASP A 133 10.61 -6.00 -12.44
CA ASP A 133 11.72 -5.22 -11.87
C ASP A 133 11.31 -4.20 -10.80
N GLY A 134 10.23 -4.47 -10.08
CA GLY A 134 9.72 -3.60 -9.03
C GLY A 134 8.88 -2.42 -9.52
N ALA A 135 8.58 -2.33 -10.81
CA ALA A 135 7.78 -1.25 -11.39
C ALA A 135 6.35 -1.20 -10.80
N VAL A 136 5.98 -0.04 -10.25
CA VAL A 136 4.68 0.19 -9.60
C VAL A 136 4.08 1.51 -10.08
N ALA A 137 2.79 1.50 -10.38
CA ALA A 137 2.03 2.71 -10.71
C ALA A 137 0.83 2.90 -9.75
N PHE A 138 0.42 4.13 -9.58
CA PHE A 138 -0.76 4.52 -8.80
C PHE A 138 -1.23 5.92 -9.17
N TYR A 139 -2.46 6.26 -8.79
CA TYR A 139 -2.97 7.62 -8.89
C TYR A 139 -2.89 8.29 -7.52
N ALA A 140 -2.16 9.40 -7.44
CA ALA A 140 -1.98 10.15 -6.21
C ALA A 140 -3.06 11.22 -6.05
N LYS A 141 -3.52 11.45 -4.82
CA LYS A 141 -4.24 12.68 -4.52
C LYS A 141 -3.32 13.88 -4.83
N THR A 142 -3.87 14.91 -5.45
CA THR A 142 -3.09 16.04 -5.97
C THR A 142 -2.15 16.64 -4.92
N ASP A 143 -2.64 16.82 -3.69
CA ASP A 143 -1.88 17.41 -2.57
C ASP A 143 -0.72 16.53 -2.11
N LEU A 144 -0.69 15.25 -2.48
CA LEU A 144 0.34 14.29 -2.07
C LEU A 144 1.33 13.94 -3.18
N ILE A 145 1.21 14.50 -4.39
CA ILE A 145 2.14 14.23 -5.51
C ILE A 145 3.58 14.56 -5.11
N HIS A 146 3.81 15.76 -4.58
CA HIS A 146 5.15 16.16 -4.11
C HIS A 146 5.65 15.26 -2.97
N HIS A 147 4.76 14.93 -2.02
CA HIS A 147 5.08 14.02 -0.93
C HIS A 147 5.58 12.67 -1.41
N TYR A 148 4.89 12.04 -2.38
CA TYR A 148 5.33 10.76 -2.94
C TYR A 148 6.60 10.85 -3.78
N SER A 149 6.83 11.98 -4.45
CA SER A 149 8.10 12.20 -5.16
C SER A 149 9.28 12.24 -4.20
N VAL A 150 9.13 12.89 -3.06
CA VAL A 150 10.20 13.02 -2.05
C VAL A 150 10.38 11.72 -1.26
N THR A 151 9.28 11.09 -0.81
CA THR A 151 9.35 9.95 0.11
C THR A 151 9.60 8.63 -0.59
N LEU A 152 8.98 8.40 -1.73
CA LEU A 152 9.07 7.14 -2.49
C LEU A 152 9.98 7.24 -3.72
N GLY A 153 10.42 8.44 -4.08
CA GLY A 153 11.11 8.68 -5.34
C GLY A 153 10.22 8.42 -6.56
N ALA A 154 8.90 8.49 -6.39
CA ALA A 154 7.96 8.30 -7.48
C ALA A 154 7.96 9.47 -8.45
N SER A 155 7.87 9.20 -9.75
CA SER A 155 7.81 10.20 -10.80
C SER A 155 6.37 10.45 -11.25
N LEU A 156 5.98 11.71 -11.44
CA LEU A 156 4.71 12.07 -12.04
C LEU A 156 4.78 11.83 -13.55
N ILE A 157 3.90 10.98 -14.07
CA ILE A 157 3.86 10.67 -15.52
C ILE A 157 2.89 11.60 -16.24
N LYS A 158 1.64 11.64 -15.79
CA LYS A 158 0.60 12.48 -16.38
C LYS A 158 -0.54 12.67 -15.37
N ASN A 159 -1.02 13.91 -15.25
CA ASN A 159 -2.06 14.28 -14.31
C ASN A 159 -1.68 13.85 -12.88
N GLN A 160 -2.41 12.89 -12.30
CA GLN A 160 -2.18 12.35 -10.96
C GLN A 160 -1.51 10.96 -10.98
N LYS A 161 -1.19 10.42 -12.18
CA LYS A 161 -0.55 9.12 -12.30
C LYS A 161 0.92 9.21 -11.95
N MET A 162 1.34 8.48 -10.94
CA MET A 162 2.71 8.37 -10.49
C MET A 162 3.27 6.97 -10.75
N PHE A 163 4.59 6.91 -10.88
CA PHE A 163 5.31 5.68 -11.19
C PHE A 163 6.58 5.55 -10.34
N ILE A 164 6.77 4.39 -9.74
CA ILE A 164 8.01 4.00 -9.06
C ILE A 164 8.80 3.13 -10.03
N HIS A 165 9.94 3.65 -10.50
CA HIS A 165 10.84 2.94 -11.40
C HIS A 165 11.72 1.94 -10.65
N SER A 166 12.29 0.97 -11.36
CA SER A 166 13.09 -0.14 -10.81
C SER A 166 14.18 0.30 -9.84
N LYS A 167 14.88 1.39 -10.13
CA LYS A 167 15.92 1.93 -9.23
C LYS A 167 15.35 2.35 -7.88
N GLN A 168 14.22 3.04 -7.87
CA GLN A 168 13.58 3.48 -6.63
C GLN A 168 12.93 2.31 -5.90
N ALA A 169 12.32 1.39 -6.66
CA ALA A 169 11.78 0.15 -6.12
C ALA A 169 12.84 -0.66 -5.36
N TYR A 170 14.03 -0.81 -5.96
CA TYR A 170 15.16 -1.50 -5.31
C TYR A 170 15.56 -0.84 -3.98
N ILE A 171 15.60 0.49 -3.92
CA ILE A 171 15.89 1.22 -2.67
C ILE A 171 14.82 0.94 -1.61
N LEU A 172 13.54 0.96 -1.98
CA LEU A 172 12.43 0.67 -1.06
C LEU A 172 12.48 -0.78 -0.57
N ILE A 173 12.67 -1.74 -1.46
CA ILE A 173 12.75 -3.16 -1.13
C ILE A 173 13.88 -3.40 -0.12
N ASN A 174 15.08 -2.92 -0.42
CA ASN A 174 16.24 -3.09 0.47
C ASN A 174 16.04 -2.44 1.84
N LYS A 175 15.31 -1.34 1.90
CA LYS A 175 15.05 -0.66 3.15
C LYS A 175 14.12 -1.44 4.08
N TYR A 176 13.10 -2.09 3.51
CA TYR A 176 12.06 -2.77 4.29
C TYR A 176 12.25 -4.28 4.43
N PHE A 177 13.00 -4.93 3.54
CA PHE A 177 13.13 -6.38 3.47
C PHE A 177 14.59 -6.87 3.54
N LYS A 178 15.50 -6.07 4.05
CA LYS A 178 16.95 -6.36 4.09
C LYS A 178 17.31 -7.65 4.80
N ASP A 179 16.51 -8.09 5.76
CA ASP A 179 16.77 -9.30 6.58
C ASP A 179 16.20 -10.60 5.99
N GLU A 180 15.49 -10.54 4.85
CA GLU A 180 14.84 -11.74 4.26
C GLU A 180 15.74 -12.47 3.25
N GLU A 181 16.91 -11.92 2.92
CA GLU A 181 17.88 -12.50 1.96
C GLU A 181 19.00 -13.32 2.62
N LYS A 182 18.83 -13.75 3.90
CA LYS A 182 19.80 -14.61 4.59
C LYS A 182 19.23 -15.98 4.90
#